data_99fc71f906278539e2a9ef1b24c9993d
#
_entry.id   99fc71f906278539e2a9ef1b24c9993d
#
_cell.length_a   1.000
_cell.length_b   1.000
_cell.length_c   1.000
_cell.angle_alpha   90.00
_cell.angle_beta   90.00
_cell.angle_gamma   90.00
#
_symmetry.space_group_name_H-M   'P 1'
#
loop_
_entity.id
_entity.type
_entity.pdbx_description
1 polymer ?
#
loop_
_entity_poly.entity_id
_entity_poly.type
_entity_poly.pdbx_seq_one_letter_code
_entity_poly.pdbx_strand_id
1 'polypeptide(L)'
;MDFLEHSDAKLNIAHGSVRSSKTVTMTIRWLTYIVMGPPGDLVMLGKSIGTLQRNVLNDLFDIVGAKNYKWINRQQGELQIFGRRIFAMGANNEGAESKIRGATFAGAYCDEANLYPESVWMQLMARLSVEGAQCFANCNPDSPYHWFYLKVIKNDAIRSKKIWHFTMDDNLSLSEEYKLQLASMYTGVFKRRFIDGEWCVADGLIYDGFDKTKHVVHYTAEYIKDHAVRYFISCDHGTSTVESWSMFVELNDRKGHLHKITEYYYDAQASKRQKSDNTYLQDFKQWEGNWRSLADLRGGWWKIYVDPAANTWDTILRENHYRVQHADNDVINGIRDVISMLAQNLYTMDPCCTNTIREYETYTWDADFQAKGIDKPVKVNDHACDSDRYGIRTYMSGRLSGVYRVRR
;
A
#
# COMPACT_ATOMS: atom_id res chain seq x y z
N MET A 1 -11.39 -16.72 -19.85
CA MET A 1 -11.09 -17.29 -21.19
C MET A 1 -11.09 -16.19 -22.26
N ASP A 2 -12.07 -15.31 -22.30
CA ASP A 2 -12.22 -14.29 -23.34
C ASP A 2 -10.97 -13.39 -23.56
N PHE A 3 -10.30 -12.97 -22.46
CA PHE A 3 -9.06 -12.20 -22.56
C PHE A 3 -7.93 -12.97 -23.29
N LEU A 4 -7.80 -14.27 -23.04
CA LEU A 4 -6.74 -15.08 -23.66
C LEU A 4 -6.94 -15.22 -25.17
N GLU A 5 -8.16 -15.32 -25.61
CA GLU A 5 -8.54 -15.57 -27.01
C GLU A 5 -8.62 -14.27 -27.83
N HIS A 6 -9.08 -13.18 -27.23
CA HIS A 6 -9.47 -11.97 -27.96
C HIS A 6 -8.61 -10.73 -27.66
N SER A 7 -7.52 -10.83 -26.87
CA SER A 7 -6.62 -9.69 -26.61
C SER A 7 -5.63 -9.47 -27.76
N ASP A 8 -6.14 -9.06 -28.90
CA ASP A 8 -5.45 -8.86 -30.19
C ASP A 8 -5.33 -7.38 -30.60
N ALA A 9 -5.87 -6.45 -29.80
CA ALA A 9 -5.76 -5.01 -30.06
C ALA A 9 -4.33 -4.50 -29.82
N LYS A 10 -4.02 -3.31 -30.35
CA LYS A 10 -2.76 -2.62 -30.02
C LYS A 10 -2.63 -2.36 -28.52
N LEU A 11 -3.75 -2.09 -27.83
CA LEU A 11 -3.80 -1.89 -26.40
C LEU A 11 -4.87 -2.79 -25.77
N ASN A 12 -4.44 -3.70 -24.90
CA ASN A 12 -5.30 -4.66 -24.20
C ASN A 12 -5.21 -4.39 -22.69
N ILE A 13 -6.34 -4.02 -22.07
CA ILE A 13 -6.38 -3.58 -20.67
C ILE A 13 -7.25 -4.53 -19.85
N ALA A 14 -6.69 -5.09 -18.78
CA ALA A 14 -7.40 -5.86 -17.76
C ALA A 14 -7.49 -5.02 -16.47
N HIS A 15 -8.68 -4.51 -16.12
CA HIS A 15 -8.88 -3.79 -14.87
C HIS A 15 -9.95 -4.45 -14.00
N GLY A 16 -9.99 -4.12 -12.71
CA GLY A 16 -11.02 -4.65 -11.80
C GLY A 16 -10.49 -5.02 -10.42
N SER A 17 -11.23 -5.87 -9.70
CA SER A 17 -10.98 -6.18 -8.28
C SER A 17 -9.63 -6.86 -8.02
N VAL A 18 -9.17 -6.81 -6.78
CA VAL A 18 -7.99 -7.58 -6.34
C VAL A 18 -8.30 -9.09 -6.42
N ARG A 19 -7.25 -9.91 -6.53
CA ARG A 19 -7.38 -11.38 -6.58
C ARG A 19 -8.29 -11.93 -7.70
N SER A 20 -8.57 -11.17 -8.73
CA SER A 20 -9.43 -11.54 -9.87
C SER A 20 -8.71 -12.28 -11.01
N SER A 21 -7.51 -12.79 -10.78
CA SER A 21 -6.66 -13.49 -11.78
C SER A 21 -6.13 -12.64 -12.95
N LYS A 22 -6.32 -11.31 -12.94
CA LYS A 22 -5.83 -10.43 -14.02
C LYS A 22 -4.35 -10.67 -14.38
N THR A 23 -3.47 -10.62 -13.37
CA THR A 23 -2.02 -10.78 -13.58
C THR A 23 -1.67 -12.15 -14.13
N VAL A 24 -2.26 -13.22 -13.59
CA VAL A 24 -2.02 -14.59 -14.06
C VAL A 24 -2.49 -14.76 -15.51
N THR A 25 -3.72 -14.34 -15.81
CA THR A 25 -4.30 -14.41 -17.16
C THR A 25 -3.48 -13.62 -18.16
N MET A 26 -3.07 -12.40 -17.79
CA MET A 26 -2.23 -11.56 -18.64
C MET A 26 -0.83 -12.16 -18.83
N THR A 27 -0.25 -12.79 -17.80
CA THR A 27 1.05 -13.47 -17.89
C THR A 27 1.01 -14.65 -18.86
N ILE A 28 -0.06 -15.45 -18.83
CA ILE A 28 -0.25 -16.56 -19.78
C ILE A 28 -0.37 -16.02 -21.23
N ARG A 29 -1.15 -14.97 -21.42
CA ARG A 29 -1.28 -14.33 -22.73
C ARG A 29 0.03 -13.71 -23.22
N TRP A 30 0.79 -13.12 -22.30
CA TRP A 30 2.10 -12.55 -22.56
C TRP A 30 3.11 -13.61 -23.02
N LEU A 31 3.10 -14.80 -22.40
CA LEU A 31 3.93 -15.93 -22.84
C LEU A 31 3.65 -16.30 -24.32
N THR A 32 2.39 -16.38 -24.68
CA THR A 32 2.01 -16.60 -26.07
C THR A 32 2.55 -15.49 -26.97
N TYR A 33 2.47 -14.24 -26.52
CA TYR A 33 2.96 -13.09 -27.28
C TYR A 33 4.48 -13.06 -27.41
N ILE A 34 5.23 -13.48 -26.38
CA ILE A 34 6.70 -13.62 -26.47
C ILE A 34 7.08 -14.54 -27.64
N VAL A 35 6.33 -15.63 -27.84
CA VAL A 35 6.62 -16.63 -28.90
C VAL A 35 6.08 -16.19 -30.25
N MET A 36 4.84 -15.71 -30.30
CA MET A 36 4.07 -15.53 -31.55
C MET A 36 4.03 -14.07 -32.05
N GLY A 37 4.39 -13.11 -31.20
CA GLY A 37 4.34 -11.69 -31.57
C GLY A 37 5.40 -11.27 -32.57
N PRO A 38 5.30 -10.06 -33.14
CA PRO A 38 6.20 -9.56 -34.19
C PRO A 38 7.65 -9.52 -33.69
N PRO A 39 8.67 -9.69 -34.56
CA PRO A 39 10.06 -9.72 -34.17
C PRO A 39 10.51 -8.38 -33.58
N GLY A 40 11.49 -8.40 -32.67
CA GLY A 40 12.04 -7.22 -32.00
C GLY A 40 12.05 -7.36 -30.47
N ASP A 41 12.58 -6.35 -29.81
CA ASP A 41 12.70 -6.32 -28.36
C ASP A 41 11.35 -6.12 -27.66
N LEU A 42 11.20 -6.69 -26.49
CA LEU A 42 10.02 -6.55 -25.64
C LEU A 42 10.37 -5.79 -24.36
N VAL A 43 9.35 -5.20 -23.73
CA VAL A 43 9.53 -4.53 -22.43
C VAL A 43 8.49 -5.01 -21.43
N MET A 44 8.90 -5.17 -20.18
CA MET A 44 8.02 -5.43 -19.04
C MET A 44 8.22 -4.35 -17.99
N LEU A 45 7.13 -3.67 -17.64
CA LEU A 45 7.13 -2.59 -16.66
C LEU A 45 6.30 -2.97 -15.43
N GLY A 46 6.78 -2.57 -14.24
CA GLY A 46 6.02 -2.56 -13.01
C GLY A 46 6.29 -1.28 -12.23
N LYS A 47 5.56 -1.00 -11.16
CA LYS A 47 5.82 0.17 -10.31
C LYS A 47 7.30 0.27 -9.94
N SER A 48 7.91 -0.85 -9.55
CA SER A 48 9.36 -0.98 -9.38
C SER A 48 9.83 -2.33 -9.93
N ILE A 49 11.14 -2.48 -10.18
CA ILE A 49 11.68 -3.78 -10.60
C ILE A 49 11.43 -4.86 -9.54
N GLY A 50 11.47 -4.50 -8.25
CA GLY A 50 11.20 -5.45 -7.16
C GLY A 50 9.74 -5.90 -7.10
N THR A 51 8.76 -5.03 -7.38
CA THR A 51 7.35 -5.43 -7.49
C THR A 51 7.12 -6.29 -8.73
N LEU A 52 7.65 -5.90 -9.86
CA LEU A 52 7.57 -6.70 -11.09
C LEU A 52 8.15 -8.10 -10.91
N GLN A 53 9.30 -8.21 -10.22
CA GLN A 53 9.92 -9.50 -9.92
C GLN A 53 9.00 -10.39 -9.09
N ARG A 54 8.42 -9.86 -8.03
CA ARG A 54 7.54 -10.63 -7.12
C ARG A 54 6.20 -10.98 -7.74
N ASN A 55 5.60 -10.04 -8.46
CA ASN A 55 4.22 -10.19 -8.94
C ASN A 55 4.12 -10.96 -10.26
N VAL A 56 5.17 -10.90 -11.08
CA VAL A 56 5.10 -11.39 -12.46
C VAL A 56 6.27 -12.29 -12.84
N LEU A 57 7.53 -11.82 -12.66
CA LEU A 57 8.67 -12.53 -13.22
C LEU A 57 8.93 -13.88 -12.55
N ASN A 58 8.69 -14.01 -11.24
CA ASN A 58 8.88 -15.29 -10.55
C ASN A 58 7.93 -16.34 -11.12
N ASP A 59 6.63 -16.04 -11.19
CA ASP A 59 5.61 -16.95 -11.76
C ASP A 59 5.91 -17.24 -13.23
N LEU A 60 6.31 -16.22 -13.99
CA LEU A 60 6.70 -16.36 -15.39
C LEU A 60 7.86 -17.35 -15.55
N PHE A 61 8.90 -17.24 -14.72
CA PHE A 61 10.06 -18.15 -14.75
C PHE A 61 9.71 -19.57 -14.33
N ASP A 62 8.81 -19.73 -13.36
CA ASP A 62 8.33 -21.05 -12.93
C ASP A 62 7.55 -21.73 -14.07
N ILE A 63 6.70 -20.98 -14.80
CA ILE A 63 5.94 -21.51 -15.95
C ILE A 63 6.87 -21.91 -17.11
N VAL A 64 7.85 -21.07 -17.48
CA VAL A 64 8.72 -21.34 -18.63
C VAL A 64 9.80 -22.36 -18.32
N GLY A 65 10.19 -22.53 -17.06
CA GLY A 65 11.24 -23.42 -16.62
C GLY A 65 12.65 -22.89 -16.90
N ALA A 66 13.60 -23.28 -16.04
CA ALA A 66 14.96 -22.72 -15.99
C ALA A 66 15.78 -22.81 -17.29
N LYS A 67 15.45 -23.75 -18.18
CA LYS A 67 16.15 -23.92 -19.46
C LYS A 67 15.73 -22.90 -20.53
N ASN A 68 14.60 -22.25 -20.37
CA ASN A 68 13.98 -21.41 -21.38
C ASN A 68 14.12 -19.92 -21.11
N TYR A 69 14.76 -19.52 -20.01
CA TYR A 69 15.08 -18.14 -19.73
C TYR A 69 16.51 -17.98 -19.19
N LYS A 70 17.07 -16.81 -19.41
CA LYS A 70 18.33 -16.37 -18.79
C LYS A 70 18.39 -14.88 -18.62
N TRP A 71 19.04 -14.41 -17.56
CA TRP A 71 19.43 -13.02 -17.43
C TRP A 71 20.67 -12.75 -18.28
N ILE A 72 20.59 -11.76 -19.16
CA ILE A 72 21.74 -11.25 -19.94
C ILE A 72 22.48 -10.24 -19.08
N ASN A 73 21.76 -9.24 -18.56
CA ASN A 73 22.29 -8.26 -17.62
C ASN A 73 21.26 -7.94 -16.54
N ARG A 74 21.45 -8.50 -15.34
CA ARG A 74 20.49 -8.34 -14.24
C ARG A 74 20.41 -6.91 -13.71
N GLN A 75 21.52 -6.16 -13.75
CA GLN A 75 21.54 -4.78 -13.26
C GLN A 75 20.77 -3.83 -14.20
N GLN A 76 20.80 -4.10 -15.49
CA GLN A 76 20.05 -3.34 -16.49
C GLN A 76 18.63 -3.89 -16.73
N GLY A 77 18.25 -4.98 -16.08
CA GLY A 77 16.96 -5.62 -16.25
C GLY A 77 16.82 -6.36 -17.58
N GLU A 78 17.93 -6.72 -18.26
CA GLU A 78 17.92 -7.37 -19.55
C GLU A 78 17.90 -8.91 -19.38
N LEU A 79 16.87 -9.54 -19.93
CA LEU A 79 16.69 -10.99 -19.89
C LEU A 79 16.27 -11.54 -21.26
N GLN A 80 16.36 -12.84 -21.39
CA GLN A 80 15.91 -13.56 -22.58
C GLN A 80 14.96 -14.69 -22.18
N ILE A 81 13.82 -14.80 -22.86
CA ILE A 81 12.85 -15.89 -22.71
C ILE A 81 12.58 -16.48 -24.10
N PHE A 82 12.70 -17.79 -24.26
CA PHE A 82 12.58 -18.49 -25.54
C PHE A 82 13.41 -17.83 -26.67
N GLY A 83 14.61 -17.35 -26.32
CA GLY A 83 15.48 -16.68 -27.27
C GLY A 83 15.14 -15.20 -27.53
N ARG A 84 14.04 -14.68 -27.03
CA ARG A 84 13.58 -13.30 -27.21
C ARG A 84 14.10 -12.37 -26.15
N ARG A 85 14.64 -11.22 -26.54
CA ARG A 85 15.18 -10.19 -25.62
C ARG A 85 14.03 -9.39 -25.00
N ILE A 86 14.08 -9.23 -23.69
CA ILE A 86 13.07 -8.52 -22.89
C ILE A 86 13.78 -7.60 -21.90
N PHE A 87 13.31 -6.36 -21.78
CA PHE A 87 13.75 -5.41 -20.77
C PHE A 87 12.73 -5.31 -19.64
N ALA A 88 13.12 -5.71 -18.42
CA ALA A 88 12.30 -5.62 -17.22
C ALA A 88 12.75 -4.40 -16.40
N MET A 89 11.86 -3.44 -16.15
CA MET A 89 12.23 -2.21 -15.46
C MET A 89 11.10 -1.63 -14.59
N GLY A 90 11.48 -0.77 -13.61
CA GLY A 90 10.53 -0.01 -12.80
C GLY A 90 10.14 1.31 -13.49
N ALA A 91 8.89 1.70 -13.30
CA ALA A 91 8.26 2.90 -13.85
C ALA A 91 7.80 3.87 -12.74
N ASN A 92 8.50 3.92 -11.61
CA ASN A 92 8.06 4.61 -10.38
C ASN A 92 8.34 6.11 -10.34
N ASN A 93 9.05 6.65 -11.32
CA ASN A 93 9.37 8.07 -11.39
C ASN A 93 9.59 8.50 -12.86
N GLU A 94 9.61 9.80 -13.09
CA GLU A 94 9.83 10.37 -14.43
C GLU A 94 11.22 10.04 -15.02
N GLY A 95 12.20 9.71 -14.18
CA GLY A 95 13.51 9.21 -14.63
C GLY A 95 13.43 7.86 -15.35
N ALA A 96 12.36 7.09 -15.18
CA ALA A 96 12.12 5.87 -15.93
C ALA A 96 11.86 6.14 -17.41
N GLU A 97 11.33 7.33 -17.77
CA GLU A 97 11.12 7.76 -19.13
C GLU A 97 12.43 7.75 -19.93
N SER A 98 13.54 8.20 -19.33
CA SER A 98 14.86 8.24 -20.00
C SER A 98 15.35 6.87 -20.42
N LYS A 99 14.99 5.80 -19.68
CA LYS A 99 15.37 4.42 -19.99
C LYS A 99 14.60 3.85 -21.19
N ILE A 100 13.41 4.37 -21.44
CA ILE A 100 12.56 3.97 -22.58
C ILE A 100 12.89 4.82 -23.83
N ARG A 101 13.38 6.03 -23.61
CA ARG A 101 13.72 6.98 -24.70
C ARG A 101 14.78 6.40 -25.63
N GLY A 102 14.54 6.42 -26.93
CA GLY A 102 15.46 5.91 -27.95
C GLY A 102 15.32 4.41 -28.24
N ALA A 103 14.56 3.64 -27.43
CA ALA A 103 14.28 2.25 -27.73
C ALA A 103 13.11 2.11 -28.71
N THR A 104 12.98 0.92 -29.32
CA THR A 104 11.83 0.51 -30.13
C THR A 104 11.41 -0.87 -29.65
N PHE A 105 10.13 -1.02 -29.31
CA PHE A 105 9.62 -2.29 -28.78
C PHE A 105 8.56 -2.89 -29.69
N ALA A 106 8.62 -4.20 -29.82
CA ALA A 106 7.65 -5.01 -30.52
C ALA A 106 6.47 -5.44 -29.61
N GLY A 107 6.53 -5.15 -28.32
CA GLY A 107 5.45 -5.40 -27.37
C GLY A 107 5.80 -4.95 -25.96
N ALA A 108 4.77 -4.67 -25.16
CA ALA A 108 4.89 -4.25 -23.77
C ALA A 108 3.94 -5.02 -22.85
N TYR A 109 4.43 -5.33 -21.65
CA TYR A 109 3.67 -5.82 -20.50
C TYR A 109 3.75 -4.78 -19.39
N CYS A 110 2.61 -4.35 -18.84
CA CYS A 110 2.53 -3.30 -17.83
C CYS A 110 1.74 -3.76 -16.61
N ASP A 111 2.44 -4.06 -15.51
CA ASP A 111 1.82 -4.45 -14.24
C ASP A 111 1.50 -3.22 -13.39
N GLU A 112 0.25 -3.09 -12.95
CA GLU A 112 -0.25 -1.92 -12.20
C GLU A 112 -0.04 -0.59 -12.96
N ALA A 113 -0.42 -0.54 -14.22
CA ALA A 113 -0.12 0.56 -15.15
C ALA A 113 -0.62 1.94 -14.69
N ASN A 114 -1.70 1.99 -13.90
CA ASN A 114 -2.20 3.24 -13.32
C ASN A 114 -1.23 3.88 -12.30
N LEU A 115 -0.29 3.11 -11.75
CA LEU A 115 0.70 3.61 -10.79
C LEU A 115 1.92 4.27 -11.46
N TYR A 116 1.98 4.31 -12.78
CA TYR A 116 3.06 4.98 -13.51
C TYR A 116 2.79 6.47 -13.63
N PRO A 117 3.83 7.31 -13.71
CA PRO A 117 3.68 8.67 -14.21
C PRO A 117 3.11 8.65 -15.63
N GLU A 118 2.23 9.60 -15.93
CA GLU A 118 1.64 9.72 -17.27
C GLU A 118 2.71 9.87 -18.37
N SER A 119 3.79 10.61 -18.11
CA SER A 119 4.90 10.80 -19.04
C SER A 119 5.56 9.47 -19.44
N VAL A 120 5.76 8.56 -18.49
CA VAL A 120 6.33 7.22 -18.74
C VAL A 120 5.41 6.40 -19.64
N TRP A 121 4.09 6.42 -19.36
CA TRP A 121 3.10 5.75 -20.19
C TRP A 121 3.08 6.28 -21.63
N MET A 122 3.04 7.60 -21.80
CA MET A 122 3.03 8.25 -23.12
C MET A 122 4.31 7.93 -23.90
N GLN A 123 5.45 7.94 -23.23
CA GLN A 123 6.73 7.58 -23.84
C GLN A 123 6.74 6.10 -24.27
N LEU A 124 6.23 5.19 -23.45
CA LEU A 124 6.10 3.77 -23.80
C LEU A 124 5.26 3.57 -25.07
N MET A 125 4.08 4.19 -25.10
CA MET A 125 3.16 4.06 -26.24
C MET A 125 3.79 4.58 -27.55
N ALA A 126 4.61 5.64 -27.47
CA ALA A 126 5.35 6.15 -28.61
C ALA A 126 6.48 5.20 -29.09
N ARG A 127 6.96 4.28 -28.25
CA ARG A 127 8.00 3.30 -28.58
C ARG A 127 7.49 1.97 -29.10
N LEU A 128 6.18 1.74 -29.05
CA LEU A 128 5.52 0.58 -29.64
C LEU A 128 5.22 0.84 -31.12
N SER A 129 6.27 1.02 -31.92
CA SER A 129 6.20 1.43 -33.32
C SER A 129 6.46 0.29 -34.33
N VAL A 130 6.79 -0.91 -33.84
CA VAL A 130 6.88 -2.10 -34.68
C VAL A 130 5.47 -2.46 -35.19
N GLU A 131 5.33 -2.83 -36.44
CA GLU A 131 4.05 -3.29 -37.00
C GLU A 131 3.54 -4.51 -36.24
N GLY A 132 2.26 -4.50 -35.82
CA GLY A 132 1.68 -5.56 -34.98
C GLY A 132 2.07 -5.49 -33.50
N ALA A 133 2.80 -4.45 -33.06
CA ALA A 133 3.14 -4.30 -31.64
C ALA A 133 1.91 -4.13 -30.77
N GLN A 134 1.87 -4.87 -29.64
CA GLN A 134 0.78 -4.86 -28.67
C GLN A 134 1.28 -4.46 -27.27
N CYS A 135 0.39 -3.81 -26.53
CA CYS A 135 0.56 -3.53 -25.10
C CYS A 135 -0.49 -4.28 -24.31
N PHE A 136 -0.06 -4.98 -23.27
CA PHE A 136 -0.90 -5.64 -22.29
C PHE A 136 -0.72 -4.92 -20.96
N ALA A 137 -1.80 -4.36 -20.41
CA ALA A 137 -1.76 -3.60 -19.17
C ALA A 137 -2.80 -4.10 -18.18
N ASN A 138 -2.43 -4.22 -16.92
CA ASN A 138 -3.41 -4.42 -15.86
C ASN A 138 -3.40 -3.27 -14.86
N CYS A 139 -4.50 -3.09 -14.15
CA CYS A 139 -4.60 -2.20 -13.01
C CYS A 139 -5.78 -2.55 -12.09
N ASN A 140 -5.70 -2.06 -10.86
CA ASN A 140 -6.87 -1.96 -9.99
C ASN A 140 -7.49 -0.57 -10.15
N PRO A 141 -8.82 -0.42 -9.97
CA PRO A 141 -9.48 0.86 -10.01
C PRO A 141 -8.95 1.85 -8.95
N ASP A 142 -9.06 3.12 -9.30
CA ASP A 142 -8.71 4.28 -8.49
C ASP A 142 -9.80 5.35 -8.64
N SER A 143 -9.48 6.63 -8.51
CA SER A 143 -10.39 7.73 -8.79
C SER A 143 -10.85 7.74 -10.26
N PRO A 144 -12.13 8.03 -10.55
CA PRO A 144 -12.61 8.20 -11.93
C PRO A 144 -11.98 9.42 -12.62
N TYR A 145 -11.34 10.31 -11.88
CA TYR A 145 -10.59 11.46 -12.41
C TYR A 145 -9.11 11.15 -12.66
N HIS A 146 -8.67 9.94 -12.35
CA HIS A 146 -7.29 9.51 -12.58
C HIS A 146 -6.95 9.53 -14.07
N TRP A 147 -5.74 10.01 -14.43
CA TRP A 147 -5.31 10.18 -15.82
C TRP A 147 -5.44 8.89 -16.65
N PHE A 148 -5.12 7.72 -16.06
CA PHE A 148 -5.18 6.44 -16.75
C PHE A 148 -6.63 6.09 -17.13
N TYR A 149 -7.58 6.36 -16.24
CA TYR A 149 -9.00 6.14 -16.53
C TYR A 149 -9.52 7.09 -17.62
N LEU A 150 -9.27 8.40 -17.47
CA LEU A 150 -9.80 9.41 -18.41
C LEU A 150 -9.12 9.35 -19.78
N LYS A 151 -7.77 9.27 -19.80
CA LYS A 151 -7.00 9.41 -21.04
C LYS A 151 -6.71 8.08 -21.73
N VAL A 152 -6.89 6.95 -21.03
CA VAL A 152 -6.62 5.63 -21.61
C VAL A 152 -7.89 4.77 -21.65
N ILE A 153 -8.51 4.47 -20.50
CA ILE A 153 -9.66 3.56 -20.45
C ILE A 153 -10.88 4.19 -21.15
N LYS A 154 -11.26 5.43 -20.82
CA LYS A 154 -12.43 6.14 -21.36
C LYS A 154 -12.18 6.89 -22.67
N ASN A 155 -10.93 6.91 -23.15
CA ASN A 155 -10.60 7.66 -24.36
C ASN A 155 -10.95 6.88 -25.63
N ASP A 156 -12.09 7.18 -26.23
CA ASP A 156 -12.60 6.51 -27.44
C ASP A 156 -11.79 6.88 -28.71
N ALA A 157 -10.91 7.90 -28.66
CA ALA A 157 -10.00 8.22 -29.76
C ALA A 157 -8.93 7.13 -29.99
N ILE A 158 -8.67 6.27 -28.99
CA ILE A 158 -7.78 5.12 -29.12
C ILE A 158 -8.54 4.00 -29.86
N ARG A 159 -8.41 3.92 -31.18
CA ARG A 159 -9.19 3.05 -32.04
C ARG A 159 -8.91 1.55 -31.84
N SER A 160 -7.67 1.16 -31.58
CA SER A 160 -7.26 -0.23 -31.37
C SER A 160 -7.04 -0.50 -29.88
N LYS A 161 -8.13 -0.54 -29.12
CA LYS A 161 -8.16 -0.78 -27.68
C LYS A 161 -9.25 -1.81 -27.34
N LYS A 162 -8.90 -2.77 -26.49
CA LYS A 162 -9.85 -3.69 -25.86
C LYS A 162 -9.70 -3.63 -24.33
N ILE A 163 -10.82 -3.68 -23.63
CA ILE A 163 -10.88 -3.52 -22.18
C ILE A 163 -11.69 -4.66 -21.58
N TRP A 164 -11.16 -5.27 -20.54
CA TRP A 164 -11.83 -6.32 -19.76
C TRP A 164 -11.93 -5.89 -18.31
N HIS A 165 -13.13 -6.04 -17.76
CA HIS A 165 -13.36 -5.88 -16.33
C HIS A 165 -13.33 -7.26 -15.66
N PHE A 166 -12.47 -7.39 -14.66
CA PHE A 166 -12.27 -8.61 -13.88
C PHE A 166 -12.81 -8.44 -12.47
N THR A 167 -13.54 -9.42 -12.00
CA THR A 167 -14.03 -9.52 -10.63
C THR A 167 -13.39 -10.71 -9.89
N MET A 168 -13.57 -10.82 -8.59
CA MET A 168 -13.09 -12.00 -7.86
C MET A 168 -13.76 -13.30 -8.32
N ASP A 169 -14.94 -13.22 -8.92
CA ASP A 169 -15.67 -14.38 -9.42
C ASP A 169 -15.04 -14.98 -10.68
N ASP A 170 -14.24 -14.19 -11.40
CA ASP A 170 -13.44 -14.70 -12.51
C ASP A 170 -12.27 -15.58 -12.05
N ASN A 171 -11.96 -15.57 -10.75
CA ASN A 171 -10.91 -16.41 -10.17
C ASN A 171 -11.50 -17.69 -9.54
N LEU A 172 -11.61 -18.72 -10.34
CA LEU A 172 -12.17 -20.01 -9.92
C LEU A 172 -11.33 -20.76 -8.86
N SER A 173 -10.12 -20.31 -8.56
CA SER A 173 -9.28 -20.92 -7.52
C SER A 173 -9.60 -20.40 -6.10
N LEU A 174 -10.40 -19.35 -5.97
CA LEU A 174 -10.79 -18.80 -4.68
C LEU A 174 -12.03 -19.51 -4.12
N SER A 175 -11.95 -19.91 -2.85
CA SER A 175 -13.15 -20.37 -2.13
C SER A 175 -14.06 -19.19 -1.79
N GLU A 176 -15.37 -19.45 -1.68
CA GLU A 176 -16.35 -18.44 -1.26
C GLU A 176 -16.04 -17.89 0.14
N GLU A 177 -15.56 -18.74 1.04
CA GLU A 177 -15.12 -18.33 2.37
C GLU A 177 -13.98 -17.29 2.30
N TYR A 178 -12.98 -17.51 1.45
CA TYR A 178 -11.89 -16.56 1.25
C TYR A 178 -12.38 -15.24 0.67
N LYS A 179 -13.29 -15.27 -0.32
CA LYS A 179 -13.89 -14.06 -0.90
C LYS A 179 -14.63 -13.24 0.15
N LEU A 180 -15.46 -13.89 0.98
CA LEU A 180 -16.18 -13.25 2.07
C LEU A 180 -15.23 -12.65 3.12
N GLN A 181 -14.21 -13.41 3.51
CA GLN A 181 -13.18 -12.93 4.43
C GLN A 181 -12.45 -11.70 3.85
N LEU A 182 -12.04 -11.74 2.59
CA LEU A 182 -11.37 -10.63 1.95
C LEU A 182 -12.29 -9.40 1.84
N ALA A 183 -13.55 -9.59 1.47
CA ALA A 183 -14.54 -8.52 1.38
C ALA A 183 -14.79 -7.85 2.74
N SER A 184 -14.74 -8.61 3.84
CA SER A 184 -14.89 -8.07 5.20
C SER A 184 -13.72 -7.21 5.68
N MET A 185 -12.56 -7.27 5.00
CA MET A 185 -11.37 -6.48 5.32
C MET A 185 -11.43 -5.04 4.78
N TYR A 186 -12.41 -4.73 3.94
CA TYR A 186 -12.51 -3.44 3.29
C TYR A 186 -13.87 -2.80 3.55
N THR A 187 -13.88 -1.48 3.73
CA THR A 187 -15.09 -0.66 3.82
C THR A 187 -14.97 0.53 2.86
N GLY A 188 -16.04 1.30 2.70
CA GLY A 188 -16.06 2.55 1.96
C GLY A 188 -15.48 2.45 0.55
N VAL A 189 -14.69 3.43 0.18
CA VAL A 189 -14.05 3.54 -1.15
C VAL A 189 -13.16 2.35 -1.50
N PHE A 190 -12.45 1.79 -0.53
CA PHE A 190 -11.55 0.68 -0.79
C PHE A 190 -12.31 -0.63 -1.09
N LYS A 191 -13.48 -0.85 -0.48
CA LYS A 191 -14.35 -1.96 -0.84
C LYS A 191 -14.82 -1.82 -2.28
N ARG A 192 -15.34 -0.65 -2.66
CA ARG A 192 -15.79 -0.38 -4.03
C ARG A 192 -14.67 -0.57 -5.06
N ARG A 193 -13.46 -0.07 -4.80
CA ARG A 193 -12.32 -0.19 -5.73
C ARG A 193 -11.74 -1.59 -5.80
N PHE A 194 -11.48 -2.22 -4.65
CA PHE A 194 -10.69 -3.45 -4.59
C PHE A 194 -11.54 -4.72 -4.57
N ILE A 195 -12.78 -4.65 -4.06
CA ILE A 195 -13.70 -5.79 -4.05
C ILE A 195 -14.64 -5.73 -5.25
N ASP A 196 -15.34 -4.60 -5.40
CA ASP A 196 -16.35 -4.45 -6.45
C ASP A 196 -15.74 -4.06 -7.81
N GLY A 197 -14.48 -3.64 -7.85
CA GLY A 197 -13.75 -3.31 -9.08
C GLY A 197 -14.16 -1.99 -9.74
N GLU A 198 -14.71 -1.05 -8.97
CA GLU A 198 -15.25 0.21 -9.46
C GLU A 198 -14.24 1.36 -9.44
N TRP A 199 -14.25 2.17 -10.50
CA TRP A 199 -13.59 3.47 -10.49
C TRP A 199 -14.50 4.47 -9.77
N CYS A 200 -14.16 4.85 -8.54
CA CYS A 200 -14.99 5.72 -7.71
C CYS A 200 -14.18 6.74 -6.92
N VAL A 201 -14.83 7.85 -6.58
CA VAL A 201 -14.24 8.94 -5.79
C VAL A 201 -14.13 8.49 -4.34
N ALA A 202 -13.02 8.85 -3.71
CA ALA A 202 -12.85 8.74 -2.27
C ALA A 202 -13.45 10.01 -1.63
N ASP A 203 -14.65 9.95 -1.08
CA ASP A 203 -15.35 11.07 -0.49
C ASP A 203 -15.80 10.79 0.96
N GLY A 204 -16.10 11.84 1.69
CA GLY A 204 -16.56 11.74 3.07
C GLY A 204 -15.46 11.39 4.08
N LEU A 205 -15.86 10.71 5.15
CA LEU A 205 -14.96 10.27 6.21
C LEU A 205 -13.99 9.18 5.72
N ILE A 206 -12.75 9.30 6.15
CA ILE A 206 -11.72 8.30 5.84
C ILE A 206 -11.96 7.01 6.65
N TYR A 207 -12.25 7.15 7.93
CA TYR A 207 -12.52 6.03 8.82
C TYR A 207 -14.03 5.84 9.06
N ASP A 208 -14.80 5.74 7.98
CA ASP A 208 -16.27 5.60 7.99
C ASP A 208 -16.77 4.33 8.71
N GLY A 209 -15.94 3.31 8.81
CA GLY A 209 -16.18 2.10 9.59
C GLY A 209 -15.87 2.20 11.09
N PHE A 210 -15.38 3.35 11.57
CA PHE A 210 -15.11 3.54 12.99
C PHE A 210 -16.42 3.65 13.79
N ASP A 211 -16.58 2.76 14.78
CA ASP A 211 -17.76 2.69 15.64
C ASP A 211 -17.30 2.64 17.11
N LYS A 212 -17.63 3.68 17.86
CA LYS A 212 -17.23 3.79 19.28
C LYS A 212 -17.69 2.60 20.11
N THR A 213 -18.84 2.02 19.80
CA THR A 213 -19.38 0.91 20.57
C THR A 213 -18.58 -0.39 20.40
N LYS A 214 -17.83 -0.49 19.31
CA LYS A 214 -17.00 -1.67 18.98
C LYS A 214 -15.51 -1.42 19.22
N HIS A 215 -15.05 -0.21 18.89
CA HIS A 215 -13.62 0.07 18.80
C HIS A 215 -13.09 0.84 20.01
N VAL A 216 -13.97 1.44 20.86
CA VAL A 216 -13.55 2.08 22.10
C VAL A 216 -13.85 1.17 23.27
N VAL A 217 -12.82 0.53 23.78
CA VAL A 217 -12.91 -0.53 24.81
C VAL A 217 -11.90 -0.26 25.90
N HIS A 218 -12.33 -0.34 27.16
CA HIS A 218 -11.41 -0.24 28.30
C HIS A 218 -10.97 -1.64 28.73
N TYR A 219 -9.66 -1.86 28.77
CA TYR A 219 -9.05 -3.02 29.38
C TYR A 219 -8.30 -2.63 30.65
N THR A 220 -8.48 -3.40 31.73
CA THR A 220 -7.70 -3.16 32.95
C THR A 220 -6.22 -3.45 32.75
N ALA A 221 -5.35 -2.83 33.57
CA ALA A 221 -3.91 -3.12 33.51
C ALA A 221 -3.58 -4.60 33.74
N GLU A 222 -4.37 -5.29 34.58
CA GLU A 222 -4.25 -6.74 34.80
C GLU A 222 -4.57 -7.53 33.54
N TYR A 223 -5.68 -7.19 32.85
CA TYR A 223 -6.03 -7.84 31.58
C TYR A 223 -4.93 -7.66 30.54
N ILE A 224 -4.42 -6.42 30.40
CA ILE A 224 -3.34 -6.13 29.46
C ILE A 224 -2.08 -6.93 29.81
N LYS A 225 -1.70 -7.00 31.09
CA LYS A 225 -0.56 -7.77 31.58
C LYS A 225 -0.66 -9.26 31.21
N ASP A 226 -1.85 -9.87 31.38
CA ASP A 226 -2.07 -11.29 31.17
C ASP A 226 -2.17 -11.68 29.69
N HIS A 227 -2.57 -10.72 28.82
CA HIS A 227 -2.85 -11.00 27.41
C HIS A 227 -1.84 -10.35 26.44
N ALA A 228 -0.90 -9.55 26.94
CA ALA A 228 0.05 -8.84 26.10
C ALA A 228 1.09 -9.77 25.47
N VAL A 229 1.23 -9.68 24.16
CA VAL A 229 2.26 -10.39 23.38
C VAL A 229 3.48 -9.48 23.14
N ARG A 230 3.20 -8.25 22.78
CA ARG A 230 4.24 -7.23 22.52
C ARG A 230 3.67 -5.82 22.62
N TYR A 231 4.59 -4.86 22.81
CA TYR A 231 4.27 -3.44 22.85
C TYR A 231 5.08 -2.67 21.83
N PHE A 232 4.53 -1.57 21.37
CA PHE A 232 5.27 -0.59 20.57
C PHE A 232 4.64 0.80 20.72
N ILE A 233 5.41 1.81 20.39
CA ILE A 233 4.99 3.22 20.37
C ILE A 233 5.15 3.72 18.95
N SER A 234 4.27 4.59 18.51
CA SER A 234 4.46 5.38 17.28
C SER A 234 4.36 6.86 17.58
N CYS A 235 5.14 7.66 16.86
CA CYS A 235 5.27 9.10 17.08
C CYS A 235 5.05 9.85 15.78
N ASP A 236 4.12 10.81 15.82
CA ASP A 236 4.05 11.93 14.87
C ASP A 236 4.60 13.16 15.59
N HIS A 237 5.83 13.58 15.20
CA HIS A 237 6.59 14.59 15.90
C HIS A 237 6.44 15.97 15.27
N GLY A 238 5.93 16.93 16.03
CA GLY A 238 5.77 18.31 15.61
C GLY A 238 6.14 19.33 16.70
N THR A 239 7.27 20.03 16.55
CA THR A 239 7.71 21.02 17.53
C THR A 239 6.90 22.34 17.51
N SER A 240 6.36 22.71 16.37
CA SER A 240 5.58 23.94 16.16
C SER A 240 4.09 23.70 15.92
N THR A 241 3.69 22.46 15.82
CA THR A 241 2.32 22.01 15.57
C THR A 241 1.85 21.14 16.72
N VAL A 242 1.35 19.96 16.41
CA VAL A 242 0.96 18.96 17.41
C VAL A 242 2.03 17.90 17.53
N GLU A 243 2.33 17.50 18.77
CA GLU A 243 3.08 16.28 19.10
C GLU A 243 2.09 15.18 19.47
N SER A 244 2.13 14.05 18.78
CA SER A 244 1.21 12.94 19.02
C SER A 244 1.97 11.62 19.11
N TRP A 245 1.81 10.91 20.25
CA TRP A 245 2.33 9.57 20.46
C TRP A 245 1.22 8.60 20.76
N SER A 246 1.30 7.41 20.21
CA SER A 246 0.35 6.33 20.41
C SER A 246 1.07 5.12 21.02
N MET A 247 0.53 4.56 22.08
CA MET A 247 1.05 3.35 22.70
C MET A 247 0.14 2.17 22.43
N PHE A 248 0.70 1.14 21.80
CA PHE A 248 -0.03 -0.07 21.38
C PHE A 248 0.43 -1.30 22.12
N VAL A 249 -0.51 -2.21 22.34
CA VAL A 249 -0.26 -3.58 22.73
C VAL A 249 -0.89 -4.54 21.73
N GLU A 250 -0.16 -5.59 21.34
CA GLU A 250 -0.75 -6.75 20.69
C GLU A 250 -1.26 -7.69 21.76
N LEU A 251 -2.56 -8.01 21.73
CA LEU A 251 -3.21 -8.93 22.64
C LEU A 251 -3.35 -10.33 22.02
N ASN A 252 -3.34 -11.37 22.86
CA ASN A 252 -3.47 -12.77 22.42
C ASN A 252 -4.91 -13.29 22.40
N ASP A 253 -5.89 -12.45 22.71
CA ASP A 253 -7.31 -12.79 22.71
C ASP A 253 -7.84 -13.12 21.30
N ARG A 254 -7.29 -12.45 20.29
CA ARG A 254 -7.54 -12.67 18.86
C ARG A 254 -6.25 -12.50 18.08
N LYS A 255 -6.05 -13.30 17.05
CA LYS A 255 -4.83 -13.23 16.23
C LYS A 255 -4.68 -11.87 15.54
N GLY A 256 -3.72 -11.08 15.98
CA GLY A 256 -3.41 -9.77 15.43
C GLY A 256 -4.21 -8.62 16.00
N HIS A 257 -4.88 -8.81 17.14
CA HIS A 257 -5.58 -7.73 17.82
C HIS A 257 -4.60 -6.73 18.40
N LEU A 258 -4.70 -5.48 17.96
CA LEU A 258 -4.00 -4.33 18.51
C LEU A 258 -4.96 -3.51 19.39
N HIS A 259 -4.49 -3.14 20.56
CA HIS A 259 -5.18 -2.19 21.42
C HIS A 259 -4.29 -0.99 21.68
N LYS A 260 -4.80 0.22 21.40
CA LYS A 260 -4.14 1.48 21.77
C LYS A 260 -4.48 1.77 23.22
N ILE A 261 -3.48 1.66 24.10
CA ILE A 261 -3.64 1.77 25.55
C ILE A 261 -3.82 3.22 25.98
N THR A 262 -3.07 4.13 25.37
CA THR A 262 -3.03 5.56 25.71
C THR A 262 -2.44 6.37 24.58
N GLU A 263 -2.67 7.66 24.62
CA GLU A 263 -2.05 8.66 23.74
C GLU A 263 -1.37 9.75 24.55
N TYR A 264 -0.35 10.34 23.98
CA TYR A 264 0.13 11.67 24.34
C TYR A 264 -0.23 12.61 23.21
N TYR A 265 -0.83 13.76 23.56
CA TYR A 265 -1.23 14.75 22.57
C TYR A 265 -0.98 16.14 23.12
N TYR A 266 -0.10 16.90 22.47
CA TYR A 266 0.21 18.27 22.86
C TYR A 266 0.14 19.20 21.67
N ASP A 267 -0.84 20.08 21.67
CA ASP A 267 -1.03 21.11 20.66
C ASP A 267 -0.31 22.39 21.11
N ALA A 268 0.82 22.69 20.49
CA ALA A 268 1.64 23.86 20.80
C ALA A 268 0.94 25.18 20.40
N GLN A 269 0.09 25.15 19.36
CA GLN A 269 -0.65 26.31 18.88
C GLN A 269 -1.82 26.63 19.84
N ALA A 270 -2.63 25.66 20.19
CA ALA A 270 -3.72 25.83 21.13
C ALA A 270 -3.21 26.22 22.54
N SER A 271 -2.08 25.64 22.96
CA SER A 271 -1.42 25.93 24.23
C SER A 271 -0.68 27.26 24.23
N LYS A 272 -0.50 27.90 23.07
CA LYS A 272 0.33 29.10 22.86
C LYS A 272 1.75 28.99 23.45
N ARG A 273 2.28 27.78 23.51
CA ARG A 273 3.58 27.45 24.08
C ARG A 273 4.22 26.30 23.32
N GLN A 274 5.35 26.55 22.72
CA GLN A 274 6.21 25.50 22.14
C GLN A 274 7.02 24.81 23.24
N LYS A 275 7.21 23.52 23.12
CA LYS A 275 8.15 22.73 23.92
C LYS A 275 9.41 22.46 23.11
N SER A 276 10.55 22.42 23.78
CA SER A 276 11.78 21.91 23.17
C SER A 276 11.78 20.39 23.14
N ASP A 277 12.57 19.80 22.26
CA ASP A 277 12.72 18.34 22.16
C ASP A 277 13.17 17.73 23.48
N ASN A 278 13.99 18.44 24.26
CA ASN A 278 14.37 18.01 25.61
C ASN A 278 13.19 17.99 26.59
N THR A 279 12.24 18.91 26.45
CA THR A 279 11.01 18.91 27.27
C THR A 279 10.12 17.74 26.83
N TYR A 280 9.97 17.50 25.52
CA TYR A 280 9.25 16.33 25.02
C TYR A 280 9.90 15.03 25.48
N LEU A 281 11.23 14.95 25.56
CA LEU A 281 11.90 13.76 26.07
C LEU A 281 11.57 13.48 27.54
N GLN A 282 11.45 14.52 28.38
CA GLN A 282 11.04 14.34 29.77
C GLN A 282 9.58 13.87 29.86
N ASP A 283 8.69 14.49 29.09
CA ASP A 283 7.29 14.08 29.00
C ASP A 283 7.17 12.62 28.51
N PHE A 284 7.96 12.25 27.50
CA PHE A 284 7.98 10.90 26.94
C PHE A 284 8.40 9.86 27.98
N LYS A 285 9.48 10.12 28.69
CA LYS A 285 9.98 9.23 29.75
C LYS A 285 8.95 9.04 30.87
N GLN A 286 8.28 10.13 31.26
CA GLN A 286 7.25 10.08 32.30
C GLN A 286 6.02 9.30 31.81
N TRP A 287 5.53 9.60 30.60
CA TRP A 287 4.35 8.98 30.02
C TRP A 287 4.56 7.47 29.77
N GLU A 288 5.66 7.09 29.16
CA GLU A 288 6.03 5.69 28.90
C GLU A 288 6.27 4.95 30.23
N GLY A 289 7.00 5.57 31.16
CA GLY A 289 7.33 5.00 32.46
C GLY A 289 6.10 4.69 33.34
N ASN A 290 5.08 5.52 33.29
CA ASN A 290 3.83 5.30 34.01
C ASN A 290 3.17 4.00 33.57
N TRP A 291 3.08 3.77 32.27
CA TRP A 291 2.47 2.56 31.72
C TRP A 291 3.34 1.34 31.92
N ARG A 292 4.64 1.44 31.73
CA ARG A 292 5.58 0.35 31.97
C ARG A 292 5.49 -0.14 33.43
N SER A 293 5.31 0.77 34.35
CA SER A 293 5.16 0.45 35.78
C SER A 293 3.82 -0.21 36.11
N LEU A 294 2.71 0.36 35.59
CA LEU A 294 1.35 -0.12 35.86
C LEU A 294 1.07 -1.52 35.30
N ALA A 295 1.51 -1.77 34.08
CA ALA A 295 1.28 -3.06 33.42
C ALA A 295 2.35 -4.11 33.76
N ASP A 296 3.32 -3.80 34.64
CA ASP A 296 4.47 -4.65 34.99
C ASP A 296 5.16 -5.23 33.75
N LEU A 297 5.44 -4.37 32.77
CA LEU A 297 5.98 -4.72 31.45
C LEU A 297 7.44 -5.18 31.52
N ARG A 298 7.83 -5.90 32.56
CA ARG A 298 9.15 -6.47 32.74
C ARG A 298 9.45 -7.45 31.61
N GLY A 299 10.44 -7.13 30.79
CA GLY A 299 10.82 -7.92 29.63
C GLY A 299 10.01 -7.65 28.36
N GLY A 300 9.05 -6.72 28.42
CA GLY A 300 8.33 -6.23 27.24
C GLY A 300 9.31 -5.67 26.20
N TRP A 301 9.05 -5.99 24.94
CA TRP A 301 9.87 -5.51 23.84
C TRP A 301 9.27 -4.25 23.25
N TRP A 302 9.89 -3.11 23.51
CA TRP A 302 9.48 -1.82 23.00
C TRP A 302 10.20 -1.52 21.70
N LYS A 303 9.45 -1.24 20.65
CA LYS A 303 9.92 -0.49 19.48
C LYS A 303 9.22 0.85 19.45
N ILE A 304 9.93 1.85 19.00
CA ILE A 304 9.37 3.17 18.72
C ILE A 304 9.45 3.40 17.23
N TYR A 305 8.31 3.59 16.60
CA TYR A 305 8.19 3.95 15.20
C TYR A 305 8.10 5.47 15.08
N VAL A 306 8.99 6.06 14.31
CA VAL A 306 9.10 7.52 14.15
C VAL A 306 9.06 7.84 12.67
N ASP A 307 8.35 8.92 12.28
CA ASP A 307 8.37 9.40 10.90
C ASP A 307 9.82 9.61 10.43
N PRO A 308 10.21 9.10 9.27
CA PRO A 308 11.53 9.33 8.70
C PRO A 308 11.93 10.81 8.58
N ALA A 309 10.97 11.74 8.52
CA ALA A 309 11.23 13.17 8.48
C ALA A 309 11.63 13.76 9.83
N ALA A 310 11.33 13.08 10.95
CA ALA A 310 11.59 13.55 12.31
C ALA A 310 13.01 13.21 12.82
N ASN A 311 14.04 13.59 12.06
CA ASN A 311 15.44 13.21 12.32
C ASN A 311 15.95 13.62 13.70
N THR A 312 15.57 14.79 14.20
CA THR A 312 16.00 15.31 15.51
C THR A 312 15.47 14.42 16.63
N TRP A 313 14.17 14.07 16.56
CA TRP A 313 13.52 13.23 17.54
C TRP A 313 14.06 11.79 17.51
N ASP A 314 14.28 11.22 16.32
CA ASP A 314 14.94 9.92 16.16
C ASP A 314 16.32 9.90 16.86
N THR A 315 17.14 10.94 16.64
CA THR A 315 18.47 11.05 17.25
C THR A 315 18.39 11.09 18.77
N ILE A 316 17.52 11.96 19.33
CA ILE A 316 17.34 12.11 20.77
C ILE A 316 16.89 10.82 21.44
N LEU A 317 15.93 10.10 20.83
CA LEU A 317 15.47 8.84 21.37
C LEU A 317 16.59 7.78 21.36
N ARG A 318 17.40 7.69 20.29
CA ARG A 318 18.56 6.76 20.22
C ARG A 318 19.64 7.08 21.22
N GLU A 319 19.98 8.35 21.41
CA GLU A 319 20.94 8.81 22.43
C GLU A 319 20.46 8.46 23.85
N ASN A 320 19.14 8.36 24.06
CA ASN A 320 18.52 7.91 25.30
C ASN A 320 18.23 6.41 25.35
N HIS A 321 18.91 5.62 24.51
CA HIS A 321 18.90 4.15 24.49
C HIS A 321 17.56 3.52 24.10
N TYR A 322 16.65 4.26 23.46
CA TYR A 322 15.43 3.70 22.89
C TYR A 322 15.69 2.99 21.55
N ARG A 323 14.91 1.94 21.28
CA ARG A 323 15.00 1.18 20.03
C ARG A 323 14.09 1.78 18.96
N VAL A 324 14.64 2.74 18.23
CA VAL A 324 13.88 3.45 17.18
C VAL A 324 13.99 2.74 15.84
N GLN A 325 12.88 2.68 15.12
CA GLN A 325 12.76 2.23 13.74
C GLN A 325 11.97 3.28 12.97
N HIS A 326 12.43 3.63 11.77
CA HIS A 326 11.66 4.49 10.88
C HIS A 326 10.34 3.84 10.50
N ALA A 327 9.28 4.61 10.57
CA ALA A 327 7.95 4.19 10.17
C ALA A 327 7.85 4.03 8.64
N ASP A 328 6.98 3.13 8.20
CA ASP A 328 6.48 3.14 6.83
C ASP A 328 5.38 4.23 6.75
N ASN A 329 5.72 5.37 6.15
CA ASN A 329 4.87 6.55 6.10
C ASN A 329 4.00 6.65 4.83
N ASP A 330 3.83 5.57 4.06
CA ASP A 330 2.91 5.52 2.93
C ASP A 330 1.47 5.82 3.40
N VAL A 331 0.95 6.98 2.97
CA VAL A 331 -0.33 7.53 3.45
C VAL A 331 -1.51 6.63 3.08
N ILE A 332 -1.67 6.34 1.81
CA ILE A 332 -2.85 5.60 1.30
C ILE A 332 -2.85 4.15 1.77
N ASN A 333 -1.71 3.49 1.71
CA ASN A 333 -1.60 2.12 2.19
C ASN A 333 -1.77 2.04 3.71
N GLY A 334 -1.25 3.02 4.45
CA GLY A 334 -1.43 3.10 5.90
C GLY A 334 -2.89 3.33 6.32
N ILE A 335 -3.61 4.24 5.65
CA ILE A 335 -5.04 4.45 5.85
C ILE A 335 -5.81 3.14 5.59
N ARG A 336 -5.51 2.46 4.49
CA ARG A 336 -6.13 1.17 4.16
C ARG A 336 -5.88 0.11 5.23
N ASP A 337 -4.68 0.06 5.79
CA ASP A 337 -4.35 -0.91 6.85
C ASP A 337 -5.16 -0.63 8.13
N VAL A 338 -5.32 0.64 8.54
CA VAL A 338 -6.17 1.04 9.67
C VAL A 338 -7.64 0.65 9.41
N ILE A 339 -8.19 1.00 8.23
CA ILE A 339 -9.56 0.64 7.84
C ILE A 339 -9.75 -0.88 7.90
N SER A 340 -8.81 -1.65 7.37
CA SER A 340 -8.87 -3.12 7.39
C SER A 340 -8.89 -3.68 8.82
N MET A 341 -8.11 -3.12 9.74
CA MET A 341 -8.10 -3.56 11.13
C MET A 341 -9.37 -3.19 11.88
N LEU A 342 -9.93 -1.99 11.63
CA LEU A 342 -11.23 -1.58 12.17
C LEU A 342 -12.35 -2.51 11.65
N ALA A 343 -12.43 -2.74 10.35
CA ALA A 343 -13.46 -3.58 9.74
C ALA A 343 -13.47 -5.02 10.29
N GLN A 344 -12.30 -5.54 10.66
CA GLN A 344 -12.15 -6.86 11.26
C GLN A 344 -12.29 -6.87 12.81
N ASN A 345 -12.54 -5.73 13.44
CA ASN A 345 -12.49 -5.53 14.89
C ASN A 345 -11.16 -6.00 15.52
N LEU A 346 -10.06 -5.81 14.78
CA LEU A 346 -8.70 -6.12 15.22
C LEU A 346 -7.93 -4.88 15.69
N TYR A 347 -8.55 -3.70 15.66
CA TYR A 347 -8.01 -2.50 16.27
C TYR A 347 -9.04 -1.88 17.20
N THR A 348 -8.64 -1.73 18.46
CA THR A 348 -9.42 -1.07 19.51
C THR A 348 -8.56 -0.03 20.23
N MET A 349 -9.20 0.92 20.91
CA MET A 349 -8.52 1.94 21.69
C MET A 349 -9.21 2.18 23.03
N ASP A 350 -8.42 2.57 24.03
CA ASP A 350 -8.95 2.94 25.34
C ASP A 350 -9.73 4.27 25.27
N PRO A 351 -10.80 4.45 26.02
CA PRO A 351 -11.55 5.70 26.11
C PRO A 351 -10.71 6.95 26.45
N CYS A 352 -9.53 6.79 27.05
CA CYS A 352 -8.63 7.90 27.33
C CYS A 352 -7.98 8.50 26.06
N CYS A 353 -8.04 7.80 24.93
CA CYS A 353 -7.53 8.27 23.63
C CYS A 353 -8.49 9.27 22.96
N THR A 354 -8.83 10.33 23.67
CA THR A 354 -9.90 11.27 23.29
C THR A 354 -9.61 12.05 22.01
N ASN A 355 -8.34 12.37 21.76
CA ASN A 355 -7.93 13.08 20.53
C ASN A 355 -8.00 12.16 19.32
N THR A 356 -7.53 10.92 19.43
CA THR A 356 -7.67 9.90 18.37
C THR A 356 -9.14 9.68 18.02
N ILE A 357 -10.00 9.51 19.03
CA ILE A 357 -11.44 9.31 18.82
C ILE A 357 -12.02 10.48 18.06
N ARG A 358 -11.71 11.73 18.46
CA ARG A 358 -12.17 12.94 17.80
C ARG A 358 -11.69 13.03 16.35
N GLU A 359 -10.40 12.78 16.12
CA GLU A 359 -9.84 12.85 14.78
C GLU A 359 -10.42 11.77 13.85
N TYR A 360 -10.64 10.55 14.33
CA TYR A 360 -11.27 9.48 13.55
C TYR A 360 -12.68 9.82 13.09
N GLU A 361 -13.43 10.60 13.88
CA GLU A 361 -14.78 11.07 13.54
C GLU A 361 -14.79 12.25 12.56
N THR A 362 -13.65 12.89 12.32
CA THR A 362 -13.57 14.11 11.51
C THR A 362 -12.56 14.05 10.37
N TYR A 363 -11.77 12.99 10.27
CA TYR A 363 -10.75 12.83 9.24
C TYR A 363 -11.38 12.56 7.88
N THR A 364 -11.18 13.48 6.94
CA THR A 364 -11.87 13.46 5.64
C THR A 364 -10.91 13.52 4.47
N TRP A 365 -11.40 13.09 3.31
CA TRP A 365 -10.71 13.27 2.05
C TRP A 365 -10.77 14.72 1.57
N ASP A 366 -9.71 15.18 0.91
CA ASP A 366 -9.59 16.53 0.34
C ASP A 366 -10.29 16.59 -1.03
N ALA A 367 -11.40 17.31 -1.10
CA ALA A 367 -12.23 17.42 -2.30
C ALA A 367 -11.49 18.06 -3.50
N ASP A 368 -10.58 19.00 -3.25
CA ASP A 368 -9.82 19.68 -4.31
C ASP A 368 -8.80 18.73 -4.98
N PHE A 369 -8.19 17.85 -4.20
CA PHE A 369 -7.32 16.82 -4.73
C PHE A 369 -8.09 15.68 -5.41
N GLN A 370 -9.27 15.34 -4.90
CA GLN A 370 -10.14 14.35 -5.53
C GLN A 370 -10.58 14.78 -6.94
N ALA A 371 -10.90 16.06 -7.13
CA ALA A 371 -11.24 16.62 -8.45
C ALA A 371 -10.07 16.48 -9.46
N LYS A 372 -8.84 16.34 -8.96
CA LYS A 372 -7.63 16.10 -9.77
C LYS A 372 -7.30 14.60 -9.91
N GLY A 373 -8.14 13.72 -9.40
CA GLY A 373 -7.90 12.27 -9.42
C GLY A 373 -6.88 11.78 -8.41
N ILE A 374 -6.63 12.55 -7.34
CA ILE A 374 -5.64 12.23 -6.31
C ILE A 374 -6.36 12.03 -4.98
N ASP A 375 -6.25 10.85 -4.40
CA ASP A 375 -6.71 10.62 -3.03
C ASP A 375 -5.70 11.21 -2.06
N LYS A 376 -6.11 12.23 -1.36
CA LYS A 376 -5.31 12.89 -0.33
C LYS A 376 -6.20 13.23 0.86
N PRO A 377 -5.79 12.96 2.09
CA PRO A 377 -6.51 13.42 3.26
C PRO A 377 -6.34 14.93 3.46
N VAL A 378 -7.32 15.56 4.09
CA VAL A 378 -7.21 16.93 4.59
C VAL A 378 -6.19 16.94 5.73
N LYS A 379 -5.21 17.86 5.65
CA LYS A 379 -4.13 18.00 6.65
C LYS A 379 -4.53 18.99 7.76
N VAL A 380 -5.59 18.63 8.50
CA VAL A 380 -6.11 19.37 9.65
C VAL A 380 -6.61 18.39 10.70
N ASN A 381 -6.13 18.47 11.92
CA ASN A 381 -6.47 17.57 13.01
C ASN A 381 -6.27 16.09 12.63
N ASP A 382 -5.08 15.76 12.14
CA ASP A 382 -4.74 14.44 11.61
C ASP A 382 -3.52 13.80 12.30
N HIS A 383 -3.00 14.42 13.35
CA HIS A 383 -1.77 14.02 14.02
C HIS A 383 -1.88 12.69 14.78
N ALA A 384 -3.00 12.45 15.45
CA ALA A 384 -3.27 11.17 16.08
C ALA A 384 -3.56 10.09 15.03
N CYS A 385 -4.22 10.45 13.93
CA CYS A 385 -4.41 9.58 12.76
C CYS A 385 -3.08 9.19 12.11
N ASP A 386 -2.15 10.14 11.96
CA ASP A 386 -0.83 9.90 11.39
C ASP A 386 0.03 9.04 12.33
N SER A 387 0.02 9.32 13.64
CA SER A 387 0.70 8.49 14.64
C SER A 387 0.20 7.04 14.60
N ASP A 388 -1.12 6.82 14.57
CA ASP A 388 -1.71 5.48 14.49
C ASP A 388 -1.36 4.79 13.17
N ARG A 389 -1.43 5.51 12.07
CA ARG A 389 -1.07 5.02 10.74
C ARG A 389 0.38 4.54 10.67
N TYR A 390 1.31 5.31 11.22
CA TYR A 390 2.73 4.92 11.32
C TYR A 390 2.90 3.62 12.10
N GLY A 391 2.24 3.52 13.25
CA GLY A 391 2.31 2.36 14.11
C GLY A 391 1.75 1.11 13.45
N ILE A 392 0.51 1.17 12.99
CA ILE A 392 -0.23 0.04 12.41
C ILE A 392 0.43 -0.42 11.12
N ARG A 393 0.74 0.50 10.21
CA ARG A 393 1.38 0.19 8.92
C ARG A 393 2.71 -0.51 9.10
N THR A 394 3.59 0.03 9.96
CA THR A 394 4.92 -0.54 10.19
C THR A 394 4.84 -1.90 10.87
N TYR A 395 3.93 -2.06 11.83
CA TYR A 395 3.66 -3.33 12.48
C TYR A 395 3.19 -4.41 11.49
N MET A 396 2.23 -4.10 10.64
CA MET A 396 1.70 -5.02 9.63
C MET A 396 2.75 -5.43 8.59
N SER A 397 3.54 -4.47 8.10
CA SER A 397 4.64 -4.72 7.15
C SER A 397 5.68 -5.69 7.74
N GLY A 398 5.99 -5.55 9.02
CA GLY A 398 6.89 -6.45 9.74
C GLY A 398 6.35 -7.88 9.89
N ARG A 399 5.04 -8.06 10.02
CA ARG A 399 4.40 -9.39 10.07
C ARG A 399 4.42 -10.10 8.72
N LEU A 400 4.11 -9.38 7.65
CA LEU A 400 4.13 -9.93 6.29
C LEU A 400 5.52 -10.42 5.89
N SER A 401 6.57 -9.69 6.24
CA SER A 401 7.96 -10.12 6.00
C SER A 401 8.38 -11.36 6.81
N GLY A 402 7.75 -11.61 7.95
CA GLY A 402 7.97 -12.80 8.79
C GLY A 402 7.30 -14.08 8.28
N VAL A 403 6.16 -13.95 7.60
CA VAL A 403 5.40 -15.09 7.06
C VAL A 403 6.13 -15.76 5.88
N TYR A 404 6.94 -15.03 5.14
CA TYR A 404 7.74 -15.59 4.04
C TYR A 404 9.06 -16.26 4.48
N ARG A 405 9.37 -16.29 5.79
CA ARG A 405 10.50 -17.05 6.35
C ARG A 405 10.13 -18.46 6.86
N VAL A 406 9.05 -19.05 6.37
CA VAL A 406 8.77 -20.47 6.62
C VAL A 406 9.57 -21.30 5.63
N ARG A 407 10.72 -21.72 6.11
CA ARG A 407 11.51 -22.94 5.81
C ARG A 407 11.49 -23.45 4.36
N ARG A 408 12.63 -23.30 3.76
CA ARG A 408 13.14 -24.30 2.82
C ARG A 408 13.59 -25.57 3.57
#